data_b316f8eb5a05c447c5928c1d9d4517bc
#
_entry.id   b316f8eb5a05c447c5928c1d9d4517bc
#
_cell.length_a   1.000
_cell.length_b   1.000
_cell.length_c   1.000
_cell.angle_alpha   90.00
_cell.angle_beta   90.00
_cell.angle_gamma   90.00
#
_symmetry.space_group_name_H-M   'P 1'
#
loop_
_entity.id
_entity.type
_entity.pdbx_description
1 polymer ?
#
loop_
_entity_poly.entity_id
_entity_poly.type
_entity_poly.pdbx_seq_one_letter_code
_entity_poly.pdbx_strand_id
1 'polypeptide(L)'
;MRCLYCSNIRLAEEDADAVAISDLTRQIRAATDERLKRQLKATRAQLQVEASLERGLRRALRKSKSEVVAAVKAAAERGGLEELRRMRRDEMSAWLLDQGLAESVFEVTDAERETLSNIEELLNIQADGFDIESIGGIGSALAQDTVEGIFDDVILPDTQRAVRDALSSAEFSAEPGAVISSLDAALRSAEGRQITEARTRLTSFGRELTAVAAEAAGLDHYLYTGPLDGITRSFCRELVGKVFTSSQIGAMRNYQLEPVLTRGGGYNCRHSWSPVSEELIESADLDRGTEADVRKANERARRAR
;
A
#
# COMPACT_ATOMS: atom_id res chain seq x y z
N MET A 1 -27.80 3.59 11.04
CA MET A 1 -27.29 2.21 11.28
C MET A 1 -25.77 2.24 11.12
N ARG A 2 -24.99 2.07 12.21
CA ARG A 2 -23.53 1.96 12.11
C ARG A 2 -23.20 0.65 11.40
N CYS A 3 -22.45 0.71 10.31
CA CYS A 3 -21.96 -0.47 9.63
C CYS A 3 -20.95 -1.18 10.55
N LEU A 4 -21.42 -2.20 11.27
CA LEU A 4 -20.60 -3.08 12.11
C LEU A 4 -19.43 -3.74 11.31
N TYR A 5 -19.62 -3.88 10.01
CA TYR A 5 -18.62 -4.44 9.11
C TYR A 5 -17.40 -3.51 8.94
N CYS A 6 -17.61 -2.18 8.80
CA CYS A 6 -16.51 -1.21 8.66
C CYS A 6 -15.71 -0.98 9.96
N SER A 7 -16.34 -1.08 11.14
CA SER A 7 -15.62 -0.96 12.42
C SER A 7 -14.81 -2.19 12.77
N ASN A 8 -15.29 -3.39 12.41
CA ASN A 8 -14.55 -4.64 12.63
C ASN A 8 -13.36 -4.81 11.67
N ILE A 9 -13.44 -4.26 10.44
CA ILE A 9 -12.30 -4.26 9.51
C ILE A 9 -11.17 -3.40 10.05
N ARG A 10 -11.44 -2.23 10.64
CA ARG A 10 -10.41 -1.31 11.16
C ARG A 10 -9.59 -1.88 12.32
N LEU A 11 -10.25 -2.53 13.29
CA LEU A 11 -9.56 -3.20 14.40
C LEU A 11 -8.79 -4.44 13.94
N ALA A 12 -9.31 -5.14 12.91
CA ALA A 12 -8.65 -6.31 12.35
C ALA A 12 -7.38 -5.97 11.52
N GLU A 13 -7.27 -4.77 10.94
CA GLU A 13 -6.10 -4.37 10.13
C GLU A 13 -4.90 -3.97 10.99
N GLU A 14 -5.10 -3.19 12.07
CA GLU A 14 -4.01 -2.85 13.02
C GLU A 14 -3.44 -4.10 13.71
N ASP A 15 -4.29 -5.04 14.09
CA ASP A 15 -3.88 -6.36 14.62
C ASP A 15 -3.22 -7.23 13.54
N ALA A 16 -3.62 -7.09 12.29
CA ALA A 16 -3.12 -7.90 11.18
C ALA A 16 -1.65 -7.61 10.85
N ASP A 17 -1.20 -6.36 10.90
CA ASP A 17 0.21 -6.03 10.67
C ASP A 17 1.08 -6.51 11.84
N ALA A 18 0.60 -6.40 13.09
CA ALA A 18 1.30 -6.94 14.26
C ALA A 18 1.43 -8.47 14.19
N VAL A 19 0.39 -9.17 13.76
CA VAL A 19 0.40 -10.62 13.53
C VAL A 19 1.36 -10.99 12.40
N ALA A 20 1.35 -10.24 11.29
CA ALA A 20 2.24 -10.45 10.16
C ALA A 20 3.72 -10.29 10.54
N ILE A 21 4.05 -9.22 11.26
CA ILE A 21 5.40 -8.95 11.77
C ILE A 21 5.84 -10.03 12.76
N SER A 22 4.93 -10.50 13.62
CA SER A 22 5.18 -11.58 14.57
C SER A 22 5.45 -12.91 13.86
N ASP A 23 4.69 -13.22 12.80
CA ASP A 23 4.89 -14.43 12.00
C ASP A 23 6.24 -14.43 11.29
N LEU A 24 6.62 -13.33 10.63
CA LEU A 24 7.96 -13.18 10.04
C LEU A 24 9.07 -13.26 11.08
N THR A 25 8.85 -12.73 12.29
CA THR A 25 9.84 -12.86 13.39
C THR A 25 10.05 -14.32 13.78
N ARG A 26 8.99 -15.15 13.74
CA ARG A 26 9.08 -16.59 13.98
C ARG A 26 9.83 -17.29 12.84
N GLN A 27 9.55 -16.95 11.58
CA GLN A 27 10.25 -17.47 10.41
C GLN A 27 11.75 -17.13 10.46
N ILE A 28 12.12 -15.89 10.81
CA ILE A 28 13.52 -15.47 10.98
C ILE A 28 14.23 -16.32 12.06
N ARG A 29 13.56 -16.62 13.18
CA ARG A 29 14.15 -17.46 14.23
C ARG A 29 14.31 -18.92 13.81
N ALA A 30 13.44 -19.41 12.97
CA ALA A 30 13.47 -20.79 12.48
C ALA A 30 14.48 -21.00 11.32
N ALA A 31 14.81 -19.95 10.57
CA ALA A 31 15.77 -20.04 9.49
C ALA A 31 17.18 -20.39 10.02
N THR A 32 17.87 -21.30 9.38
CA THR A 32 19.23 -21.72 9.70
C THR A 32 20.27 -20.99 8.86
N ASP A 33 19.93 -20.65 7.62
CA ASP A 33 20.81 -19.91 6.71
C ASP A 33 20.79 -18.41 7.04
N GLU A 34 21.98 -17.79 7.14
CA GLU A 34 22.13 -16.38 7.54
C GLU A 34 21.71 -15.41 6.41
N ARG A 35 21.84 -15.78 5.14
CA ARG A 35 21.35 -14.95 4.01
C ARG A 35 19.83 -14.96 3.99
N LEU A 36 19.20 -16.13 4.17
CA LEU A 36 17.76 -16.23 4.31
C LEU A 36 17.23 -15.42 5.50
N LYS A 37 17.91 -15.47 6.65
CA LYS A 37 17.55 -14.63 7.81
C LYS A 37 17.59 -13.15 7.48
N ARG A 38 18.63 -12.67 6.81
CA ARG A 38 18.73 -11.26 6.41
C ARG A 38 17.61 -10.88 5.44
N GLN A 39 17.30 -11.72 4.47
CA GLN A 39 16.21 -11.50 3.53
C GLN A 39 14.84 -11.41 4.21
N LEU A 40 14.54 -12.31 5.12
CA LEU A 40 13.30 -12.26 5.93
C LEU A 40 13.24 -11.01 6.82
N LYS A 41 14.40 -10.52 7.33
CA LYS A 41 14.48 -9.26 8.06
C LYS A 41 14.14 -8.06 7.16
N ALA A 42 14.66 -8.01 5.93
CA ALA A 42 14.33 -6.96 4.97
C ALA A 42 12.83 -6.97 4.61
N THR A 43 12.24 -8.16 4.38
CA THR A 43 10.80 -8.31 4.17
C THR A 43 9.99 -7.79 5.38
N ARG A 44 10.43 -8.09 6.61
CA ARG A 44 9.79 -7.59 7.83
C ARG A 44 9.92 -6.06 7.95
N ALA A 45 11.09 -5.50 7.65
CA ALA A 45 11.31 -4.05 7.64
C ALA A 45 10.36 -3.36 6.68
N GLN A 46 10.18 -3.91 5.46
CA GLN A 46 9.22 -3.37 4.49
C GLN A 46 7.78 -3.36 5.02
N LEU A 47 7.32 -4.44 5.68
CA LEU A 47 5.99 -4.44 6.31
C LEU A 47 5.88 -3.40 7.44
N GLN A 48 6.97 -3.11 8.16
CA GLN A 48 6.98 -2.07 9.18
C GLN A 48 6.85 -0.67 8.57
N VAL A 49 7.48 -0.42 7.41
CA VAL A 49 7.30 0.83 6.64
C VAL A 49 5.85 1.00 6.22
N GLU A 50 5.24 -0.04 5.63
CA GLU A 50 3.84 -0.02 5.21
C GLU A 50 2.88 0.26 6.37
N ALA A 51 3.10 -0.39 7.52
CA ALA A 51 2.31 -0.15 8.74
C ALA A 51 2.54 1.26 9.31
N SER A 52 3.75 1.81 9.19
CA SER A 52 4.07 3.18 9.60
C SER A 52 3.38 4.20 8.71
N LEU A 53 3.43 4.02 7.39
CA LEU A 53 2.70 4.84 6.43
C LEU A 53 1.21 4.87 6.75
N GLU A 54 0.59 3.71 6.97
CA GLU A 54 -0.84 3.65 7.29
C GLU A 54 -1.17 4.49 8.53
N ARG A 55 -0.40 4.34 9.61
CA ARG A 55 -0.63 5.11 10.85
C ARG A 55 -0.40 6.61 10.63
N GLY A 56 0.66 6.98 9.91
CA GLY A 56 0.97 8.37 9.56
C GLY A 56 -0.13 8.99 8.72
N LEU A 57 -0.48 8.33 7.62
CA LEU A 57 -1.53 8.79 6.71
C LEU A 57 -2.90 8.91 7.40
N ARG A 58 -3.26 7.97 8.29
CA ARG A 58 -4.48 8.08 9.11
C ARG A 58 -4.46 9.34 9.99
N ARG A 59 -3.32 9.67 10.61
CA ARG A 59 -3.20 10.88 11.45
C ARG A 59 -3.37 12.13 10.59
N ALA A 60 -2.64 12.21 9.48
CA ALA A 60 -2.68 13.35 8.55
C ALA A 60 -4.11 13.56 7.99
N LEU A 61 -4.76 12.51 7.49
CA LEU A 61 -6.12 12.58 6.97
C LEU A 61 -7.16 12.95 8.04
N ARG A 62 -7.01 12.47 9.28
CA ARG A 62 -7.92 12.85 10.39
C ARG A 62 -7.74 14.30 10.81
N LYS A 63 -6.50 14.80 10.83
CA LYS A 63 -6.20 16.21 11.11
C LYS A 63 -6.79 17.09 10.03
N SER A 64 -6.46 16.85 8.77
CA SER A 64 -7.02 17.57 7.63
C SER A 64 -8.56 17.55 7.62
N LYS A 65 -9.15 16.38 7.87
CA LYS A 65 -10.61 16.27 8.01
C LYS A 65 -11.17 17.21 9.09
N SER A 66 -10.55 17.26 10.26
CA SER A 66 -10.98 18.14 11.35
C SER A 66 -10.89 19.62 10.94
N GLU A 67 -9.83 20.01 10.24
CA GLU A 67 -9.60 21.36 9.75
C GLU A 67 -10.58 21.74 8.63
N VAL A 68 -10.81 20.83 7.67
CA VAL A 68 -11.81 21.00 6.60
C VAL A 68 -13.22 21.18 7.18
N VAL A 69 -13.61 20.34 8.13
CA VAL A 69 -14.92 20.44 8.79
C VAL A 69 -15.05 21.76 9.55
N ALA A 70 -14.01 22.18 10.27
CA ALA A 70 -14.00 23.46 10.99
C ALA A 70 -14.09 24.67 10.03
N ALA A 71 -13.36 24.62 8.91
CA ALA A 71 -13.39 25.68 7.89
C ALA A 71 -14.74 25.79 7.20
N VAL A 72 -15.39 24.66 6.86
CA VAL A 72 -16.74 24.64 6.29
C VAL A 72 -17.77 25.18 7.32
N LYS A 73 -17.62 24.81 8.59
CA LYS A 73 -18.47 25.36 9.66
C LYS A 73 -18.34 26.88 9.79
N ALA A 74 -17.09 27.38 9.83
CA ALA A 74 -16.83 28.81 9.89
C ALA A 74 -17.35 29.56 8.64
N ALA A 75 -17.29 28.96 7.47
CA ALA A 75 -17.91 29.50 6.26
C ALA A 75 -19.43 29.54 6.38
N ALA A 76 -20.05 28.50 6.91
CA ALA A 76 -21.50 28.44 7.11
C ALA A 76 -21.98 29.56 8.05
N GLU A 77 -21.29 29.78 9.16
CA GLU A 77 -21.61 30.84 10.14
C GLU A 77 -21.53 32.25 9.55
N ARG A 78 -20.66 32.45 8.53
CA ARG A 78 -20.51 33.75 7.82
C ARG A 78 -21.37 33.85 6.55
N GLY A 79 -22.17 32.86 6.23
CA GLY A 79 -22.95 32.80 4.98
C GLY A 79 -22.13 32.52 3.74
N GLY A 80 -20.91 32.05 3.88
CA GLY A 80 -19.94 31.81 2.80
C GLY A 80 -19.98 30.44 2.13
N LEU A 81 -20.97 29.59 2.44
CA LEU A 81 -21.06 28.24 1.83
C LEU A 81 -21.24 28.28 0.30
N GLU A 82 -21.90 29.31 -0.23
CA GLU A 82 -22.05 29.49 -1.68
C GLU A 82 -20.71 29.78 -2.37
N GLU A 83 -19.78 30.44 -1.70
CA GLU A 83 -18.42 30.66 -2.19
C GLU A 83 -17.67 29.33 -2.34
N LEU A 84 -17.66 28.51 -1.29
CA LEU A 84 -17.07 27.17 -1.31
C LEU A 84 -17.69 26.28 -2.41
N ARG A 85 -19.02 26.38 -2.60
CA ARG A 85 -19.74 25.62 -3.62
C ARG A 85 -19.33 26.00 -5.04
N ARG A 86 -19.00 27.28 -5.27
CA ARG A 86 -18.65 27.83 -6.58
C ARG A 86 -17.16 27.69 -6.90
N MET A 87 -16.33 27.27 -5.93
CA MET A 87 -14.90 27.08 -6.18
C MET A 87 -14.66 26.14 -7.36
N ARG A 88 -13.82 26.52 -8.27
CA ARG A 88 -13.31 25.66 -9.32
C ARG A 88 -12.45 24.53 -8.72
N ARG A 89 -12.11 23.53 -9.54
CA ARG A 89 -11.38 22.37 -9.07
C ARG A 89 -10.00 22.74 -8.50
N ASP A 90 -9.29 23.63 -9.18
CA ASP A 90 -7.98 24.14 -8.79
C ASP A 90 -8.01 24.97 -7.50
N GLU A 91 -9.02 25.84 -7.35
CA GLU A 91 -9.25 26.63 -6.15
C GLU A 91 -9.56 25.75 -4.94
N MET A 92 -10.40 24.72 -5.13
CA MET A 92 -10.71 23.73 -4.08
C MET A 92 -9.48 22.91 -3.71
N SER A 93 -8.61 22.58 -4.68
CA SER A 93 -7.34 21.90 -4.42
C SER A 93 -6.44 22.74 -3.52
N ALA A 94 -6.21 24.01 -3.89
CA ALA A 94 -5.39 24.93 -3.11
C ALA A 94 -5.96 25.12 -1.70
N TRP A 95 -7.26 25.31 -1.59
CA TRP A 95 -7.92 25.45 -0.30
C TRP A 95 -7.76 24.19 0.59
N LEU A 96 -7.90 22.98 0.04
CA LEU A 96 -7.71 21.72 0.80
C LEU A 96 -6.26 21.54 1.27
N LEU A 97 -5.28 21.94 0.45
CA LEU A 97 -3.88 21.92 0.84
C LEU A 97 -3.62 22.85 2.03
N ASP A 98 -4.22 24.04 2.04
CA ASP A 98 -4.17 24.98 3.17
C ASP A 98 -4.86 24.45 4.43
N GLN A 99 -5.85 23.53 4.28
CA GLN A 99 -6.49 22.84 5.40
C GLN A 99 -5.73 21.57 5.84
N GLY A 100 -4.42 21.51 5.64
CA GLY A 100 -3.55 20.46 6.17
C GLY A 100 -3.48 19.18 5.34
N LEU A 101 -4.11 19.12 4.15
CA LEU A 101 -4.04 17.93 3.29
C LEU A 101 -2.60 17.69 2.77
N ALA A 102 -1.75 18.72 2.72
CA ALA A 102 -0.34 18.61 2.34
C ALA A 102 0.46 17.65 3.27
N GLU A 103 0.09 17.50 4.53
CA GLU A 103 0.79 16.59 5.45
C GLU A 103 0.76 15.13 4.97
N SER A 104 -0.29 14.73 4.24
CA SER A 104 -0.39 13.37 3.69
C SER A 104 0.69 13.08 2.63
N VAL A 105 1.17 14.10 1.92
CA VAL A 105 2.26 13.98 0.93
C VAL A 105 3.57 13.62 1.63
N PHE A 106 3.88 14.28 2.73
CA PHE A 106 5.12 14.03 3.48
C PHE A 106 5.17 12.60 4.04
N GLU A 107 4.05 12.09 4.57
CA GLU A 107 3.98 10.71 5.08
C GLU A 107 4.25 9.67 3.96
N VAL A 108 3.78 9.92 2.74
CA VAL A 108 4.03 9.06 1.58
C VAL A 108 5.50 9.12 1.15
N THR A 109 6.08 10.33 1.06
CA THR A 109 7.46 10.54 0.64
C THR A 109 8.46 9.91 1.61
N ASP A 110 8.20 10.00 2.91
CA ASP A 110 9.06 9.36 3.92
C ASP A 110 9.01 7.84 3.84
N ALA A 111 7.82 7.26 3.66
CA ALA A 111 7.68 5.81 3.50
C ALA A 111 8.34 5.28 2.22
N GLU A 112 8.31 6.06 1.14
CA GLU A 112 9.00 5.75 -0.11
C GLU A 112 10.52 5.71 0.09
N ARG A 113 11.10 6.71 0.77
CA ARG A 113 12.54 6.75 1.05
C ARG A 113 13.00 5.55 1.88
N GLU A 114 12.23 5.16 2.90
CA GLU A 114 12.51 3.97 3.69
C GLU A 114 12.39 2.69 2.86
N THR A 115 11.43 2.63 1.93
CA THR A 115 11.27 1.50 1.00
C THR A 115 12.49 1.35 0.09
N LEU A 116 13.02 2.44 -0.45
CA LEU A 116 14.27 2.43 -1.25
C LEU A 116 15.44 1.85 -0.46
N SER A 117 15.64 2.29 0.77
CA SER A 117 16.72 1.79 1.63
C SER A 117 16.59 0.28 1.92
N ASN A 118 15.37 -0.21 2.15
CA ASN A 118 15.12 -1.64 2.38
C ASN A 118 15.41 -2.49 1.13
N ILE A 119 15.14 -1.97 -0.06
CA ILE A 119 15.43 -2.66 -1.33
C ILE A 119 16.92 -2.72 -1.57
N GLU A 120 17.64 -1.65 -1.31
CA GLU A 120 19.10 -1.64 -1.39
C GLU A 120 19.73 -2.71 -0.48
N GLU A 121 19.29 -2.78 0.79
CA GLU A 121 19.74 -3.83 1.71
C GLU A 121 19.41 -5.23 1.17
N LEU A 122 18.21 -5.44 0.64
CA LEU A 122 17.77 -6.72 0.09
C LEU A 122 18.65 -7.18 -1.07
N LEU A 123 19.01 -6.28 -1.99
CA LEU A 123 19.81 -6.58 -3.17
C LEU A 123 21.28 -6.83 -2.81
N ASN A 124 21.84 -6.07 -1.88
CA ASN A 124 23.18 -6.28 -1.37
C ASN A 124 23.38 -7.64 -0.69
N ILE A 125 22.30 -8.29 -0.23
CA ILE A 125 22.33 -9.66 0.30
C ILE A 125 22.57 -10.70 -0.83
N GLN A 126 22.04 -10.44 -2.03
CA GLN A 126 21.99 -11.40 -3.13
C GLN A 126 23.12 -11.23 -4.15
N ALA A 127 23.55 -10.00 -4.36
CA ALA A 127 24.61 -9.66 -5.32
C ALA A 127 25.62 -8.76 -4.60
N ASP A 128 26.80 -9.30 -4.28
CA ASP A 128 27.88 -8.51 -3.67
C ASP A 128 28.24 -7.33 -4.59
N GLY A 129 28.07 -6.10 -4.08
CA GLY A 129 28.40 -4.89 -4.80
C GLY A 129 27.36 -4.43 -5.82
N PHE A 130 26.10 -4.81 -5.67
CA PHE A 130 25.04 -4.23 -6.48
C PHE A 130 24.96 -2.71 -6.24
N ASP A 131 25.13 -1.96 -7.32
CA ASP A 131 25.05 -0.50 -7.28
C ASP A 131 23.62 -0.03 -7.60
N ILE A 132 22.89 0.39 -6.58
CA ILE A 132 21.53 0.92 -6.73
C ILE A 132 21.50 2.20 -7.57
N GLU A 133 22.62 2.94 -7.66
CA GLU A 133 22.72 4.14 -8.52
C GLU A 133 22.54 3.76 -9.99
N SER A 134 22.87 2.52 -10.38
CA SER A 134 22.67 2.03 -11.75
C SER A 134 21.20 2.04 -12.20
N ILE A 135 20.26 1.99 -11.26
CA ILE A 135 18.81 2.08 -11.50
C ILE A 135 18.20 3.38 -10.94
N GLY A 136 19.02 4.32 -10.47
CA GLY A 136 18.56 5.52 -9.76
C GLY A 136 17.57 6.37 -10.56
N GLY A 137 17.77 6.51 -11.87
CA GLY A 137 16.84 7.22 -12.75
C GLY A 137 15.46 6.57 -12.82
N ILE A 138 15.40 5.23 -12.88
CA ILE A 138 14.14 4.47 -12.88
C ILE A 138 13.50 4.54 -11.50
N GLY A 139 14.29 4.37 -10.44
CA GLY A 139 13.82 4.49 -9.06
C GLY A 139 13.15 5.83 -8.78
N SER A 140 13.79 6.94 -9.19
CA SER A 140 13.25 8.28 -9.01
C SER A 140 11.95 8.51 -9.80
N ALA A 141 11.86 8.00 -11.03
CA ALA A 141 10.64 8.11 -11.83
C ALA A 141 9.47 7.33 -11.21
N LEU A 142 9.71 6.07 -10.79
CA LEU A 142 8.71 5.24 -10.13
C LEU A 142 8.25 5.85 -8.80
N ALA A 143 9.18 6.46 -8.08
CA ALA A 143 8.92 7.16 -6.83
C ALA A 143 7.99 8.35 -7.04
N GLN A 144 8.32 9.22 -8.00
CA GLN A 144 7.48 10.37 -8.36
C GLN A 144 6.08 9.90 -8.78
N ASP A 145 5.97 8.93 -9.68
CA ASP A 145 4.68 8.38 -10.14
C ASP A 145 3.86 7.81 -8.96
N THR A 146 4.53 7.23 -7.96
CA THR A 146 3.86 6.67 -6.78
C THR A 146 3.28 7.78 -5.90
N VAL A 147 4.06 8.81 -5.59
CA VAL A 147 3.60 9.95 -4.77
C VAL A 147 2.47 10.69 -5.47
N GLU A 148 2.66 11.06 -6.75
CA GLU A 148 1.64 11.73 -7.57
C GLU A 148 0.37 10.87 -7.67
N GLY A 149 0.53 9.57 -7.97
CA GLY A 149 -0.60 8.66 -8.07
C GLY A 149 -1.38 8.46 -6.77
N ILE A 150 -0.71 8.48 -5.61
CA ILE A 150 -1.40 8.40 -4.32
C ILE A 150 -2.11 9.71 -4.00
N PHE A 151 -1.45 10.84 -4.19
CA PHE A 151 -1.98 12.15 -3.83
C PHE A 151 -2.97 12.67 -4.86
N ASP A 152 -2.55 12.83 -6.12
CA ASP A 152 -3.32 13.50 -7.16
C ASP A 152 -4.44 12.66 -7.73
N ASP A 153 -4.29 11.32 -7.76
CA ASP A 153 -5.34 10.43 -8.28
C ASP A 153 -6.30 9.93 -7.20
N VAL A 154 -5.89 9.91 -5.92
CA VAL A 154 -6.69 9.27 -4.86
C VAL A 154 -7.05 10.25 -3.76
N ILE A 155 -6.05 10.76 -3.00
CA ILE A 155 -6.33 11.53 -1.77
C ILE A 155 -7.07 12.83 -2.10
N LEU A 156 -6.53 13.63 -2.99
CA LEU A 156 -7.08 14.93 -3.36
C LEU A 156 -8.45 14.82 -4.04
N PRO A 157 -8.65 13.99 -5.10
CA PRO A 157 -9.96 13.87 -5.75
C PRO A 157 -11.05 13.32 -4.84
N ASP A 158 -10.72 12.37 -3.96
CA ASP A 158 -11.70 11.79 -3.05
C ASP A 158 -12.13 12.78 -1.98
N THR A 159 -11.18 13.57 -1.46
CA THR A 159 -11.49 14.63 -0.50
C THR A 159 -12.32 15.74 -1.15
N GLN A 160 -11.97 16.17 -2.37
CA GLN A 160 -12.76 17.13 -3.14
C GLN A 160 -14.18 16.64 -3.39
N ARG A 161 -14.34 15.37 -3.78
CA ARG A 161 -15.65 14.77 -4.00
C ARG A 161 -16.47 14.79 -2.72
N ALA A 162 -15.89 14.37 -1.59
CA ALA A 162 -16.57 14.37 -0.30
C ALA A 162 -17.07 15.77 0.10
N VAL A 163 -16.26 16.81 -0.10
CA VAL A 163 -16.64 18.19 0.17
C VAL A 163 -17.76 18.64 -0.77
N ARG A 164 -17.65 18.40 -2.08
CA ARG A 164 -18.65 18.80 -3.07
C ARG A 164 -19.99 18.08 -2.86
N ASP A 165 -19.96 16.78 -2.59
CA ASP A 165 -21.16 15.99 -2.36
C ASP A 165 -21.88 16.50 -1.09
N ALA A 166 -21.14 16.80 -0.01
CA ALA A 166 -21.72 17.37 1.19
C ALA A 166 -22.33 18.76 0.95
N LEU A 167 -21.65 19.63 0.20
CA LEU A 167 -22.15 20.95 -0.16
C LEU A 167 -23.35 20.90 -1.12
N SER A 168 -23.49 19.85 -1.93
CA SER A 168 -24.57 19.69 -2.91
C SER A 168 -25.78 18.96 -2.36
N SER A 169 -25.60 18.02 -1.43
CA SER A 169 -26.64 17.15 -0.89
C SER A 169 -27.54 17.84 0.15
N ALA A 170 -27.09 18.95 0.72
CA ALA A 170 -27.94 19.73 1.60
C ALA A 170 -28.96 20.47 0.75
N GLU A 171 -30.25 20.23 0.95
CA GLU A 171 -31.29 21.20 0.61
C GLU A 171 -30.95 22.48 1.37
N PHE A 172 -30.28 23.36 0.69
CA PHE A 172 -29.40 24.41 1.17
C PHE A 172 -30.12 25.51 1.98
N SER A 173 -31.40 25.37 2.17
CA SER A 173 -32.24 26.38 2.80
C SER A 173 -32.47 26.18 4.31
N ALA A 174 -32.11 25.04 4.88
CA ALA A 174 -32.65 24.74 6.19
C ALA A 174 -31.65 24.58 7.35
N GLU A 175 -30.51 23.84 7.20
CA GLU A 175 -29.66 23.59 8.37
C GLU A 175 -28.15 23.41 8.03
N PRO A 176 -27.29 24.37 8.40
CA PRO A 176 -25.82 24.20 8.30
C PRO A 176 -25.28 22.93 8.99
N GLY A 177 -25.96 22.48 10.05
CA GLY A 177 -25.60 21.24 10.75
C GLY A 177 -25.71 19.98 9.92
N ALA A 178 -26.64 19.92 8.97
CA ALA A 178 -26.79 18.79 8.06
C ALA A 178 -25.60 18.68 7.09
N VAL A 179 -25.12 19.81 6.56
CA VAL A 179 -23.92 19.89 5.72
C VAL A 179 -22.70 19.32 6.45
N ILE A 180 -22.49 19.77 7.69
CA ILE A 180 -21.35 19.34 8.53
C ILE A 180 -21.42 17.83 8.80
N SER A 181 -22.60 17.31 9.14
CA SER A 181 -22.78 15.88 9.40
C SER A 181 -22.55 15.02 8.14
N SER A 182 -23.04 15.48 6.98
CA SER A 182 -22.82 14.83 5.69
C SER A 182 -21.35 14.84 5.30
N LEU A 183 -20.67 15.98 5.45
CA LEU A 183 -19.25 16.13 5.18
C LEU A 183 -18.39 15.19 6.06
N ASP A 184 -18.62 15.17 7.36
CA ASP A 184 -17.90 14.30 8.27
C ASP A 184 -18.09 12.81 7.94
N ALA A 185 -19.29 12.41 7.54
CA ALA A 185 -19.57 11.04 7.09
C ALA A 185 -18.88 10.70 5.77
N ALA A 186 -18.88 11.61 4.79
CA ALA A 186 -18.25 11.42 3.49
C ALA A 186 -16.71 11.32 3.61
N LEU A 187 -16.10 12.21 4.39
CA LEU A 187 -14.66 12.18 4.63
C LEU A 187 -14.22 10.89 5.37
N ARG A 188 -15.02 10.41 6.33
CA ARG A 188 -14.76 9.10 6.96
C ARG A 188 -14.85 7.94 6.00
N SER A 189 -15.79 7.98 5.07
CA SER A 189 -15.94 6.94 4.04
C SER A 189 -14.76 6.93 3.07
N ALA A 190 -14.25 8.11 2.70
CA ALA A 190 -13.10 8.25 1.80
C ALA A 190 -11.79 7.75 2.44
N GLU A 191 -11.57 7.99 3.74
CA GLU A 191 -10.33 7.63 4.46
C GLU A 191 -9.93 6.16 4.25
N GLY A 192 -10.86 5.21 4.38
CA GLY A 192 -10.56 3.79 4.24
C GLY A 192 -10.05 3.41 2.85
N ARG A 193 -10.65 4.00 1.79
CA ARG A 193 -10.22 3.78 0.41
C ARG A 193 -8.87 4.44 0.14
N GLN A 194 -8.67 5.68 0.58
CA GLN A 194 -7.41 6.41 0.43
C GLN A 194 -6.24 5.63 1.03
N ILE A 195 -6.39 5.07 2.22
CA ILE A 195 -5.37 4.27 2.89
C ILE A 195 -5.10 2.96 2.12
N THR A 196 -6.16 2.25 1.70
CA THR A 196 -6.03 1.00 0.94
C THR A 196 -5.27 1.22 -0.37
N GLU A 197 -5.61 2.27 -1.11
CA GLU A 197 -4.94 2.61 -2.37
C GLU A 197 -3.49 3.06 -2.14
N ALA A 198 -3.23 3.90 -1.14
CA ALA A 198 -1.89 4.35 -0.80
C ALA A 198 -0.97 3.17 -0.45
N ARG A 199 -1.42 2.26 0.42
CA ARG A 199 -0.67 1.03 0.74
C ARG A 199 -0.42 0.16 -0.49
N THR A 200 -1.46 -0.05 -1.30
CA THR A 200 -1.35 -0.88 -2.50
C THR A 200 -0.35 -0.29 -3.50
N ARG A 201 -0.35 1.02 -3.72
CA ARG A 201 0.60 1.71 -4.61
C ARG A 201 2.03 1.67 -4.07
N LEU A 202 2.23 1.96 -2.78
CA LEU A 202 3.56 1.89 -2.15
C LEU A 202 4.14 0.47 -2.21
N THR A 203 3.33 -0.54 -1.88
CA THR A 203 3.77 -1.93 -1.95
C THR A 203 4.08 -2.35 -3.39
N SER A 204 3.32 -1.84 -4.37
CA SER A 204 3.59 -2.08 -5.79
C SER A 204 4.88 -1.42 -6.24
N PHE A 205 5.13 -0.17 -5.84
CA PHE A 205 6.39 0.54 -6.07
C PHE A 205 7.59 -0.27 -5.59
N GLY A 206 7.55 -0.74 -4.33
CA GLY A 206 8.64 -1.55 -3.77
C GLY A 206 8.89 -2.84 -4.57
N ARG A 207 7.83 -3.51 -5.04
CA ARG A 207 7.95 -4.71 -5.87
C ARG A 207 8.45 -4.41 -7.29
N GLU A 208 8.00 -3.34 -7.91
CA GLU A 208 8.44 -2.89 -9.24
C GLU A 208 9.94 -2.58 -9.21
N LEU A 209 10.37 -1.79 -8.24
CA LEU A 209 11.78 -1.45 -8.09
C LEU A 209 12.62 -2.69 -7.79
N THR A 210 12.15 -3.60 -6.93
CA THR A 210 12.80 -4.88 -6.66
C THR A 210 12.94 -5.73 -7.92
N ALA A 211 11.91 -5.77 -8.77
CA ALA A 211 11.94 -6.53 -10.03
C ALA A 211 12.95 -5.94 -11.02
N VAL A 212 12.95 -4.61 -11.20
CA VAL A 212 13.93 -3.91 -12.07
C VAL A 212 15.36 -4.16 -11.59
N ALA A 213 15.59 -4.04 -10.30
CA ALA A 213 16.91 -4.24 -9.72
C ALA A 213 17.37 -5.70 -9.79
N ALA A 214 16.47 -6.66 -9.61
CA ALA A 214 16.74 -8.08 -9.77
C ALA A 214 17.13 -8.41 -11.23
N GLU A 215 16.41 -7.85 -12.20
CA GLU A 215 16.73 -7.99 -13.62
C GLU A 215 18.14 -7.41 -13.94
N ALA A 216 18.44 -6.22 -13.44
CA ALA A 216 19.75 -5.59 -13.59
C ALA A 216 20.88 -6.42 -12.95
N ALA A 217 20.60 -7.12 -11.84
CA ALA A 217 21.52 -8.05 -11.18
C ALA A 217 21.58 -9.44 -11.81
N GLY A 218 20.82 -9.71 -12.87
CA GLY A 218 20.73 -11.02 -13.53
C GLY A 218 20.05 -12.10 -12.70
N LEU A 219 19.18 -11.72 -11.74
CA LEU A 219 18.43 -12.64 -10.89
C LEU A 219 17.05 -12.90 -11.50
N ASP A 220 16.72 -14.17 -11.74
CA ASP A 220 15.44 -14.61 -12.35
C ASP A 220 14.57 -15.45 -11.39
N HIS A 221 15.06 -15.71 -10.18
CA HIS A 221 14.36 -16.48 -9.17
C HIS A 221 13.88 -15.60 -8.03
N TYR A 222 12.65 -15.83 -7.57
CA TYR A 222 12.02 -15.04 -6.52
C TYR A 222 11.37 -15.95 -5.48
N LEU A 223 11.76 -15.80 -4.22
CA LEU A 223 11.09 -16.40 -3.07
C LEU A 223 9.86 -15.59 -2.72
N TYR A 224 8.69 -16.24 -2.65
CA TYR A 224 7.48 -15.57 -2.19
C TYR A 224 7.41 -15.58 -0.66
N THR A 225 7.58 -14.42 -0.06
CA THR A 225 7.64 -14.23 1.40
C THR A 225 6.45 -13.44 1.91
N GLY A 226 6.07 -13.68 3.15
CA GLY A 226 5.00 -12.94 3.82
C GLY A 226 4.31 -13.76 4.90
N PRO A 227 3.32 -13.16 5.59
CA PRO A 227 2.65 -13.81 6.71
C PRO A 227 1.70 -14.92 6.27
N LEU A 228 1.60 -15.98 7.09
CA LEU A 228 0.60 -17.03 6.99
C LEU A 228 -0.37 -16.93 8.18
N ASP A 229 -1.31 -16.02 8.11
CA ASP A 229 -2.31 -15.74 9.15
C ASP A 229 -3.75 -16.02 8.69
N GLY A 230 -4.72 -15.68 9.56
CA GLY A 230 -6.14 -15.95 9.31
C GLY A 230 -6.73 -15.20 8.11
N ILE A 231 -6.13 -14.06 7.72
CA ILE A 231 -6.59 -13.23 6.59
C ILE A 231 -5.73 -13.41 5.32
N THR A 232 -4.72 -14.28 5.36
CA THR A 232 -3.91 -14.60 4.19
C THR A 232 -4.78 -15.25 3.11
N ARG A 233 -4.82 -14.62 1.92
CA ARG A 233 -5.60 -15.12 0.78
C ARG A 233 -5.15 -16.52 0.38
N SER A 234 -6.09 -17.33 -0.09
CA SER A 234 -5.81 -18.68 -0.56
C SER A 234 -4.80 -18.72 -1.71
N PHE A 235 -4.79 -17.72 -2.58
CA PHE A 235 -3.75 -17.51 -3.60
C PHE A 235 -2.35 -17.42 -2.98
N CYS A 236 -2.16 -16.49 -2.05
CA CYS A 236 -0.87 -16.27 -1.40
C CYS A 236 -0.41 -17.50 -0.60
N ARG A 237 -1.35 -18.17 0.08
CA ARG A 237 -1.10 -19.35 0.90
C ARG A 237 -0.50 -20.52 0.12
N GLU A 238 -0.80 -20.63 -1.18
CA GLU A 238 -0.23 -21.67 -2.06
C GLU A 238 1.21 -21.37 -2.49
N LEU A 239 1.63 -20.11 -2.39
CA LEU A 239 2.91 -19.64 -2.94
C LEU A 239 3.98 -19.38 -1.87
N VAL A 240 3.56 -19.00 -0.64
CA VAL A 240 4.50 -18.61 0.43
C VAL A 240 5.50 -19.73 0.73
N GLY A 241 6.78 -19.35 0.81
CA GLY A 241 7.90 -20.25 1.09
C GLY A 241 8.47 -20.95 -0.14
N LYS A 242 7.92 -20.70 -1.33
CA LYS A 242 8.40 -21.30 -2.57
C LYS A 242 9.11 -20.30 -3.47
N VAL A 243 10.06 -20.79 -4.25
CA VAL A 243 10.81 -20.03 -5.24
C VAL A 243 10.22 -20.28 -6.62
N PHE A 244 10.00 -19.20 -7.37
CA PHE A 244 9.48 -19.23 -8.75
C PHE A 244 10.37 -18.40 -9.67
N THR A 245 10.44 -18.75 -10.94
CA THR A 245 11.05 -17.91 -11.97
C THR A 245 10.13 -16.76 -12.36
N SER A 246 10.68 -15.68 -12.94
CA SER A 246 9.89 -14.57 -13.48
C SER A 246 8.85 -15.06 -14.51
N SER A 247 9.20 -16.04 -15.33
CA SER A 247 8.30 -16.67 -16.29
C SER A 247 7.10 -17.37 -15.62
N GLN A 248 7.35 -18.14 -14.56
CA GLN A 248 6.27 -18.78 -13.79
C GLN A 248 5.36 -17.75 -13.13
N ILE A 249 5.94 -16.68 -12.57
CA ILE A 249 5.18 -15.57 -11.97
C ILE A 249 4.34 -14.85 -13.03
N GLY A 250 4.87 -14.66 -14.23
CA GLY A 250 4.17 -14.10 -15.39
C GLY A 250 2.93 -14.91 -15.82
N ALA A 251 2.90 -16.21 -15.52
CA ALA A 251 1.75 -17.09 -15.75
C ALA A 251 0.71 -17.07 -14.63
N MET A 252 1.02 -16.44 -13.48
CA MET A 252 0.09 -16.33 -12.35
C MET A 252 -1.00 -15.29 -12.61
N ARG A 253 -2.18 -15.52 -12.00
CA ARG A 253 -3.34 -14.61 -12.07
C ARG A 253 -4.00 -14.53 -10.70
N ASN A 254 -3.98 -13.36 -10.08
CA ASN A 254 -4.68 -13.11 -8.81
C ASN A 254 -6.13 -12.62 -9.03
N TYR A 255 -6.49 -12.26 -10.26
CA TYR A 255 -7.81 -11.76 -10.68
C TYR A 255 -8.30 -10.48 -9.97
N GLN A 256 -7.40 -9.72 -9.37
CA GLN A 256 -7.66 -8.42 -8.78
C GLN A 256 -6.79 -7.33 -9.43
N LEU A 257 -5.47 -7.52 -9.39
CA LEU A 257 -4.47 -6.59 -9.93
C LEU A 257 -3.37 -7.38 -10.63
N GLU A 258 -3.00 -6.95 -11.83
CA GLU A 258 -1.96 -7.58 -12.65
C GLU A 258 -0.86 -6.55 -13.00
N PRO A 259 0.37 -6.94 -13.27
CA PRO A 259 0.90 -8.30 -13.18
C PRO A 259 1.21 -8.73 -11.73
N VAL A 260 1.24 -10.05 -11.46
CA VAL A 260 1.42 -10.60 -10.11
C VAL A 260 2.78 -10.28 -9.51
N LEU A 261 3.83 -10.15 -10.34
CA LEU A 261 5.18 -9.82 -9.87
C LEU A 261 5.18 -8.49 -9.09
N THR A 262 4.48 -7.49 -9.58
CA THR A 262 4.43 -6.15 -8.98
C THR A 262 3.19 -5.94 -8.09
N ARG A 263 2.11 -6.66 -8.33
CA ARG A 263 0.84 -6.51 -7.60
C ARG A 263 0.59 -7.60 -6.53
N GLY A 264 1.48 -8.62 -6.47
CA GLY A 264 1.36 -9.73 -5.51
C GLY A 264 0.00 -10.43 -5.57
N GLY A 265 -0.63 -10.66 -4.44
CA GLY A 265 -1.96 -11.24 -4.33
C GLY A 265 -3.13 -10.25 -4.47
N GLY A 266 -2.92 -9.03 -5.01
CA GLY A 266 -3.94 -8.00 -5.20
C GLY A 266 -3.93 -6.90 -4.12
N TYR A 267 -5.07 -6.22 -3.93
CA TYR A 267 -5.20 -5.10 -2.98
C TYR A 267 -4.75 -5.48 -1.56
N ASN A 268 -4.01 -4.58 -0.89
CA ASN A 268 -3.49 -4.79 0.47
C ASN A 268 -2.73 -6.12 0.64
N CYS A 269 -2.04 -6.59 -0.40
CA CYS A 269 -1.24 -7.80 -0.29
C CYS A 269 0.02 -7.56 0.53
N ARG A 270 0.17 -8.28 1.65
CA ARG A 270 1.31 -8.20 2.59
C ARG A 270 2.46 -9.14 2.26
N HIS A 271 2.46 -9.72 1.06
CA HIS A 271 3.49 -10.63 0.58
C HIS A 271 4.37 -9.95 -0.45
N SER A 272 5.63 -10.36 -0.52
CA SER A 272 6.62 -9.81 -1.45
C SER A 272 7.33 -10.92 -2.21
N TRP A 273 7.75 -10.59 -3.43
CA TRP A 273 8.67 -11.36 -4.23
C TRP A 273 10.08 -10.90 -3.88
N SER A 274 10.85 -11.75 -3.23
CA SER A 274 12.24 -11.47 -2.86
C SER A 274 13.18 -12.17 -3.83
N PRO A 275 14.00 -11.46 -4.63
CA PRO A 275 14.93 -12.08 -5.53
C PRO A 275 15.92 -12.97 -4.76
N VAL A 276 16.27 -14.11 -5.31
CA VAL A 276 17.19 -15.08 -4.71
C VAL A 276 18.15 -15.61 -5.75
N SER A 277 19.44 -15.75 -5.36
CA SER A 277 20.45 -16.40 -6.17
C SER A 277 20.30 -17.91 -6.13
N GLU A 278 20.79 -18.60 -7.15
CA GLU A 278 20.84 -20.06 -7.19
C GLU A 278 21.59 -20.64 -5.99
N GLU A 279 22.69 -19.99 -5.61
CA GLU A 279 23.48 -20.38 -4.44
C GLU A 279 22.66 -20.34 -3.14
N LEU A 280 21.80 -19.32 -2.97
CA LEU A 280 20.93 -19.25 -1.78
C LEU A 280 19.85 -20.32 -1.83
N ILE A 281 19.28 -20.62 -3.00
CA ILE A 281 18.28 -21.68 -3.16
C ILE A 281 18.86 -23.02 -2.69
N GLU A 282 20.08 -23.32 -3.10
CA GLU A 282 20.77 -24.57 -2.74
C GLU A 282 21.19 -24.59 -1.26
N SER A 283 21.83 -23.52 -0.76
CA SER A 283 22.36 -23.48 0.61
C SER A 283 21.28 -23.49 1.68
N ALA A 284 20.12 -22.87 1.41
CA ALA A 284 19.00 -22.80 2.32
C ALA A 284 17.93 -23.89 2.06
N ASP A 285 18.16 -24.81 1.12
CA ASP A 285 17.23 -25.88 0.70
C ASP A 285 15.81 -25.36 0.44
N LEU A 286 15.73 -24.28 -0.37
CA LEU A 286 14.45 -23.61 -0.65
C LEU A 286 13.60 -24.43 -1.62
N ASP A 287 12.32 -24.57 -1.30
CA ASP A 287 11.35 -25.30 -2.12
C ASP A 287 11.08 -24.58 -3.45
N ARG A 288 11.29 -25.27 -4.57
CA ARG A 288 11.03 -24.75 -5.91
C ARG A 288 9.57 -24.95 -6.29
N GLY A 289 8.89 -23.86 -6.58
CA GLY A 289 7.53 -23.89 -7.09
C GLY A 289 7.43 -24.53 -8.47
N THR A 290 6.36 -25.23 -8.70
CA THR A 290 6.07 -25.96 -9.93
C THR A 290 4.95 -25.31 -10.73
N GLU A 291 4.81 -25.69 -12.02
CA GLU A 291 3.65 -25.31 -12.84
C GLU A 291 2.31 -25.77 -12.22
N ALA A 292 2.34 -26.85 -11.44
CA ALA A 292 1.16 -27.32 -10.72
C ALA A 292 0.77 -26.35 -9.59
N ASP A 293 1.76 -25.79 -8.88
CA ASP A 293 1.53 -24.76 -7.85
C ASP A 293 0.95 -23.49 -8.46
N VAL A 294 1.48 -23.04 -9.60
CA VAL A 294 0.96 -21.89 -10.37
C VAL A 294 -0.51 -22.09 -10.73
N ARG A 295 -0.83 -23.26 -11.33
CA ARG A 295 -2.24 -23.57 -11.68
C ARG A 295 -3.15 -23.61 -10.46
N LYS A 296 -2.68 -24.19 -9.36
CA LYS A 296 -3.44 -24.27 -8.10
C LYS A 296 -3.69 -22.90 -7.49
N ALA A 297 -2.68 -22.03 -7.48
CA ALA A 297 -2.83 -20.65 -7.01
C ALA A 297 -3.86 -19.87 -7.84
N ASN A 298 -3.76 -19.94 -9.19
CA ASN A 298 -4.71 -19.32 -10.11
C ASN A 298 -6.15 -19.82 -9.87
N GLU A 299 -6.32 -21.13 -9.68
CA GLU A 299 -7.63 -21.71 -9.40
C GLU A 299 -8.20 -21.22 -8.06
N ARG A 300 -7.36 -21.16 -7.01
CA ARG A 300 -7.74 -20.60 -5.70
C ARG A 300 -8.18 -19.14 -5.80
N ALA A 301 -7.42 -18.32 -6.55
CA ALA A 301 -7.77 -16.93 -6.78
C ALA A 301 -9.11 -16.80 -7.52
N ARG A 302 -9.34 -17.61 -8.56
CA ARG A 302 -10.59 -17.59 -9.33
C ARG A 302 -11.81 -17.97 -8.48
N ARG A 303 -11.68 -18.92 -7.55
CA ARG A 303 -12.77 -19.36 -6.66
C ARG A 303 -13.10 -18.35 -5.56
N ALA A 304 -12.15 -17.47 -5.21
CA ALA A 304 -12.33 -16.46 -4.17
C ALA A 304 -12.95 -15.16 -4.68
N ARG A 305 -13.27 -15.09 -5.97
CA ARG A 305 -13.90 -13.97 -6.66
C ARG A 305 -15.44 -14.03 -6.54
#